data_75d0f673c3c01129e1872f78f435ad62
#
_entry.id   75d0f673c3c01129e1872f78f435ad62
#
_cell.length_a   1.000
_cell.length_b   1.000
_cell.length_c   1.000
_cell.angle_alpha   90.00
_cell.angle_beta   90.00
_cell.angle_gamma   90.00
#
_symmetry.space_group_name_H-M   'P 1'
#
loop_
_entity.id
_entity.type
_entity.pdbx_description
1 polymer ?
#
loop_
_entity_poly.entity_id
_entity_poly.type
_entity_poly.pdbx_seq_one_letter_code
_entity_poly.pdbx_strand_id
1 'polypeptide(L)'
;MPRKARTLAAVPSRRLFAWTLFAFVVLAAAAAVRAADWSYGADTGTFVQIILDAFGGMRDGIEGGTHYRFHWSPVLVLLWPFLAATHRLWVLQAILALATVACAPLLAALARARGVAGDLADRIGVVALVYPPLVAVGFGEFRDLGLLPPLALGWWLALERRAWGWLALLAVILAGLREDVCLELALIGAGVGVVGMVRRDRGRALAGFGSAALGLASGAVYALIVLPRIGPWPPSHFYDYPFAHGPAALLRAPLTHPLAFGAAILTLGRLTYLLEAFVPLALVPLRSRLIALCVPGFAIVLLANSGLVWRMGMHYAALWIPWLLIAFAAGIATLRVPRRWTTVAFVLSALVLVFFSPLHPAHYLRPSYPALADARTALACVPPDATLATHDEWYAATAARRPRVTVLGEDPGTLDVQYLVVARDYPNQDFQTVVLPKVERLVRSGVFHPLCRAGAVTAYIRKERVGS
;
A
#
# COMPACT_ATOMS: atom_id res chain seq x y z
N MET A 1 44.18 -3.13 -6.91
CA MET A 1 43.68 -1.92 -6.23
C MET A 1 42.50 -2.30 -5.34
N PRO A 2 42.50 -2.00 -4.03
CA PRO A 2 41.38 -2.31 -3.15
C PRO A 2 40.19 -1.49 -3.58
N ARG A 3 39.08 -2.16 -3.97
CA ARG A 3 37.79 -1.53 -4.28
C ARG A 3 37.25 -0.91 -2.99
N LYS A 4 37.30 0.43 -2.86
CA LYS A 4 36.57 1.15 -1.81
C LYS A 4 35.13 0.63 -1.77
N ALA A 5 34.65 0.25 -0.59
CA ALA A 5 33.29 -0.16 -0.38
C ALA A 5 32.36 0.95 -0.94
N ARG A 6 31.62 0.62 -2.01
CA ARG A 6 30.71 1.59 -2.65
C ARG A 6 29.50 1.71 -1.75
N THR A 7 29.43 2.78 -0.98
CA THR A 7 28.28 3.10 -0.12
C THR A 7 27.06 3.43 -0.98
N LEU A 8 25.86 3.13 -0.49
CA LEU A 8 24.60 3.56 -1.10
C LEU A 8 24.44 5.10 -1.09
N ALA A 9 25.13 5.77 -0.18
CA ALA A 9 25.04 7.20 0.01
C ALA A 9 25.65 7.99 -1.18
N ALA A 10 24.81 8.43 -2.11
CA ALA A 10 25.08 9.67 -2.83
C ALA A 10 24.36 10.76 -2.04
N VAL A 11 25.11 11.65 -1.41
CA VAL A 11 24.53 12.79 -0.69
C VAL A 11 23.67 13.58 -1.67
N PRO A 12 22.36 13.74 -1.42
CA PRO A 12 21.52 14.57 -2.26
C PRO A 12 22.02 16.01 -2.24
N SER A 13 21.81 16.75 -3.31
CA SER A 13 22.11 18.19 -3.27
C SER A 13 21.27 18.86 -2.19
N ARG A 14 21.73 20.01 -1.67
CA ARG A 14 20.97 20.81 -0.70
C ARG A 14 19.56 21.14 -1.22
N ARG A 15 19.43 21.37 -2.54
CA ARG A 15 18.13 21.65 -3.17
C ARG A 15 17.20 20.44 -3.15
N LEU A 16 17.68 19.28 -3.55
CA LEU A 16 16.89 18.05 -3.53
C LEU A 16 16.49 17.68 -2.10
N PHE A 17 17.40 17.82 -1.15
CA PHE A 17 17.12 17.61 0.26
C PHE A 17 16.01 18.55 0.76
N ALA A 18 16.09 19.84 0.43
CA ALA A 18 15.06 20.83 0.82
C ALA A 18 13.68 20.48 0.23
N TRP A 19 13.60 20.09 -1.04
CA TRP A 19 12.34 19.65 -1.66
C TRP A 19 11.79 18.38 -1.03
N THR A 20 12.65 17.40 -0.74
CA THR A 20 12.27 16.16 -0.08
C THR A 20 11.73 16.41 1.33
N LEU A 21 12.43 17.27 2.10
CA LEU A 21 12.00 17.65 3.44
C LEU A 21 10.68 18.43 3.40
N PHE A 22 10.53 19.38 2.48
CA PHE A 22 9.28 20.12 2.30
C PHE A 22 8.11 19.18 1.99
N ALA A 23 8.29 18.27 1.03
CA ALA A 23 7.24 17.28 0.68
C ALA A 23 6.92 16.37 1.87
N PHE A 24 7.92 15.93 2.64
CA PHE A 24 7.70 15.15 3.86
C PHE A 24 6.86 15.93 4.89
N VAL A 25 7.22 17.18 5.17
CA VAL A 25 6.49 18.02 6.12
C VAL A 25 5.04 18.21 5.68
N VAL A 26 4.80 18.47 4.39
CA VAL A 26 3.45 18.62 3.85
C VAL A 26 2.63 17.34 4.01
N LEU A 27 3.17 16.17 3.60
CA LEU A 27 2.48 14.89 3.71
C LEU A 27 2.25 14.49 5.17
N ALA A 28 3.24 14.66 6.04
CA ALA A 28 3.13 14.33 7.45
C ALA A 28 2.14 15.25 8.18
N ALA A 29 2.12 16.56 7.86
CA ALA A 29 1.15 17.49 8.41
C ALA A 29 -0.28 17.15 7.97
N ALA A 30 -0.48 16.87 6.69
CA ALA A 30 -1.78 16.44 6.16
C ALA A 30 -2.24 15.12 6.81
N ALA A 31 -1.32 14.17 6.99
CA ALA A 31 -1.59 12.91 7.69
C ALA A 31 -1.98 13.14 9.16
N ALA A 32 -1.30 14.06 9.85
CA ALA A 32 -1.63 14.41 11.23
C ALA A 32 -3.02 15.05 11.35
N VAL A 33 -3.39 15.93 10.42
CA VAL A 33 -4.75 16.52 10.35
C VAL A 33 -5.79 15.40 10.14
N ARG A 34 -5.60 14.53 9.16
CA ARG A 34 -6.51 13.38 8.92
C ARG A 34 -6.65 12.48 10.15
N ALA A 35 -5.55 12.22 10.87
CA ALA A 35 -5.59 11.41 12.08
C ALA A 35 -6.35 12.12 13.22
N ALA A 36 -6.20 13.45 13.36
CA ALA A 36 -6.93 14.23 14.35
C ALA A 36 -8.44 14.27 14.06
N ASP A 37 -8.81 14.31 12.79
CA ASP A 37 -10.18 14.35 12.29
C ASP A 37 -10.81 12.95 12.08
N TRP A 38 -10.10 11.87 12.47
CA TRP A 38 -10.55 10.50 12.30
C TRP A 38 -11.00 10.16 10.87
N SER A 39 -10.28 10.64 9.87
CA SER A 39 -10.61 10.45 8.46
C SER A 39 -9.78 9.34 7.77
N TYR A 40 -9.21 8.42 8.54
CA TYR A 40 -8.66 7.17 8.05
C TYR A 40 -9.67 6.04 8.20
N GLY A 41 -9.73 5.16 7.21
CA GLY A 41 -10.65 4.03 7.19
C GLY A 41 -10.10 2.75 7.80
N ALA A 42 -10.85 1.68 7.62
CA ALA A 42 -10.62 0.37 8.21
C ALA A 42 -9.24 -0.21 7.91
N ASP A 43 -8.72 0.00 6.72
CA ASP A 43 -7.43 -0.53 6.32
C ASP A 43 -6.29 -0.09 7.24
N THR A 44 -6.21 1.22 7.51
CA THR A 44 -5.20 1.74 8.44
C THR A 44 -5.38 1.18 9.85
N GLY A 45 -6.63 1.07 10.33
CA GLY A 45 -6.94 0.49 11.64
C GLY A 45 -6.52 -0.97 11.74
N THR A 46 -6.77 -1.76 10.70
CA THR A 46 -6.35 -3.15 10.59
C THR A 46 -4.83 -3.30 10.69
N PHE A 47 -4.07 -2.50 9.92
CA PHE A 47 -2.61 -2.54 10.01
C PHE A 47 -2.08 -2.07 11.37
N VAL A 48 -2.75 -1.13 12.04
CA VAL A 48 -2.42 -0.76 13.42
C VAL A 48 -2.54 -1.97 14.36
N GLN A 49 -3.64 -2.72 14.29
CA GLN A 49 -3.84 -3.91 15.13
C GLN A 49 -2.85 -5.01 14.80
N ILE A 50 -2.66 -5.33 13.51
CA ILE A 50 -1.71 -6.34 13.02
C ILE A 50 -0.31 -6.07 13.55
N ILE A 51 0.16 -4.81 13.46
CA ILE A 51 1.50 -4.44 13.90
C ILE A 51 1.61 -4.46 15.42
N LEU A 52 0.61 -3.99 16.16
CA LEU A 52 0.63 -4.04 17.63
C LEU A 52 0.61 -5.48 18.15
N ASP A 53 -0.06 -6.39 17.43
CA ASP A 53 -0.13 -7.82 17.74
C ASP A 53 0.95 -8.64 17.01
N ALA A 54 2.06 -8.03 16.58
CA ALA A 54 3.09 -8.66 15.77
C ALA A 54 3.68 -9.95 16.40
N PHE A 55 3.71 -10.04 17.72
CA PHE A 55 4.19 -11.21 18.48
C PHE A 55 3.06 -12.12 19.00
N GLY A 56 1.79 -11.69 18.89
CA GLY A 56 0.58 -12.45 19.23
C GLY A 56 -0.05 -13.21 18.07
N GLY A 57 0.56 -13.11 16.86
CA GLY A 57 0.07 -13.79 15.65
C GLY A 57 -0.48 -12.86 14.56
N MET A 58 -0.25 -11.55 14.69
CA MET A 58 -0.73 -10.53 13.73
C MET A 58 -2.24 -10.62 13.51
N ARG A 59 -3.00 -10.49 14.58
CA ARG A 59 -4.46 -10.59 14.55
C ARG A 59 -5.08 -9.52 13.66
N ASP A 60 -5.93 -9.95 12.73
CA ASP A 60 -6.78 -9.10 11.93
C ASP A 60 -8.13 -8.90 12.61
N GLY A 61 -8.44 -7.67 12.97
CA GLY A 61 -9.64 -7.34 13.72
C GLY A 61 -10.91 -7.24 12.88
N ILE A 62 -10.80 -7.20 11.55
CA ILE A 62 -11.94 -7.13 10.63
C ILE A 62 -12.27 -8.51 10.06
N GLU A 63 -11.29 -9.12 9.43
CA GLU A 63 -11.48 -10.40 8.75
C GLU A 63 -11.44 -11.59 9.73
N GLY A 64 -10.89 -11.36 10.92
CA GLY A 64 -10.72 -12.37 11.96
C GLY A 64 -9.54 -13.30 11.71
N GLY A 65 -8.98 -13.85 12.80
CA GLY A 65 -7.82 -14.71 12.74
C GLY A 65 -6.51 -13.95 12.55
N THR A 66 -5.55 -14.57 11.87
CA THR A 66 -4.24 -13.98 11.60
C THR A 66 -4.18 -13.33 10.23
N HIS A 67 -3.46 -12.20 10.12
CA HIS A 67 -3.17 -11.52 8.86
C HIS A 67 -2.49 -12.44 7.83
N TYR A 68 -1.70 -13.42 8.28
CA TYR A 68 -1.07 -14.39 7.38
C TYR A 68 -2.07 -15.26 6.61
N ARG A 69 -3.33 -15.27 6.99
CA ARG A 69 -4.38 -15.91 6.20
C ARG A 69 -4.66 -15.18 4.89
N PHE A 70 -4.38 -13.87 4.86
CA PHE A 70 -4.67 -12.99 3.72
C PHE A 70 -3.40 -12.58 2.99
N HIS A 71 -2.36 -12.21 3.73
CA HIS A 71 -1.12 -11.67 3.16
C HIS A 71 0.13 -12.14 3.91
N TRP A 72 1.19 -12.35 3.16
CA TRP A 72 2.53 -12.66 3.66
C TRP A 72 3.33 -11.40 3.94
N SER A 73 3.20 -10.81 5.11
CA SER A 73 3.85 -9.53 5.44
C SER A 73 4.65 -9.59 6.76
N PRO A 74 5.56 -10.56 6.96
CA PRO A 74 6.34 -10.66 8.20
C PRO A 74 7.22 -9.44 8.47
N VAL A 75 7.59 -8.65 7.47
CA VAL A 75 8.37 -7.42 7.63
C VAL A 75 7.67 -6.36 8.48
N LEU A 76 6.35 -6.43 8.62
CA LEU A 76 5.57 -5.49 9.43
C LEU A 76 5.99 -5.52 10.91
N VAL A 77 6.59 -6.62 11.39
CA VAL A 77 7.15 -6.69 12.75
C VAL A 77 8.19 -5.60 13.02
N LEU A 78 8.89 -5.13 11.99
CA LEU A 78 9.88 -4.05 12.11
C LEU A 78 9.24 -2.70 12.45
N LEU A 79 7.94 -2.54 12.23
CA LEU A 79 7.19 -1.33 12.56
C LEU A 79 6.66 -1.34 14.01
N TRP A 80 6.64 -2.50 14.64
CA TRP A 80 6.13 -2.69 16.00
C TRP A 80 6.74 -1.72 17.02
N PRO A 81 8.09 -1.51 17.10
CA PRO A 81 8.68 -0.64 18.13
C PRO A 81 8.16 0.80 18.05
N PHE A 82 7.96 1.31 16.82
CA PHE A 82 7.50 2.68 16.60
C PHE A 82 6.04 2.87 17.02
N LEU A 83 5.20 1.89 16.70
CA LEU A 83 3.79 1.95 17.03
C LEU A 83 3.54 1.61 18.50
N ALA A 84 4.21 0.63 19.07
CA ALA A 84 4.11 0.25 20.48
C ALA A 84 4.60 1.35 21.43
N ALA A 85 5.63 2.11 21.04
CA ALA A 85 6.13 3.22 21.83
C ALA A 85 5.17 4.42 21.87
N THR A 86 4.32 4.58 20.87
CA THR A 86 3.50 5.79 20.71
C THR A 86 2.01 5.55 20.85
N HIS A 87 1.52 4.37 20.48
CA HIS A 87 0.09 4.06 20.33
C HIS A 87 -0.66 5.11 19.50
N ARG A 88 -0.01 5.60 18.41
CA ARG A 88 -0.54 6.68 17.56
C ARG A 88 -0.56 6.26 16.10
N LEU A 89 -1.73 6.23 15.51
CA LEU A 89 -1.96 5.90 14.11
C LEU A 89 -1.12 6.78 13.15
N TRP A 90 -0.96 8.07 13.44
CA TRP A 90 -0.21 8.99 12.58
C TRP A 90 1.26 8.59 12.37
N VAL A 91 1.84 7.77 13.26
CA VAL A 91 3.22 7.28 13.11
C VAL A 91 3.37 6.40 11.88
N LEU A 92 2.40 5.51 11.63
CA LEU A 92 2.41 4.69 10.41
C LEU A 92 2.30 5.57 9.16
N GLN A 93 1.48 6.61 9.22
CA GLN A 93 1.32 7.54 8.12
C GLN A 93 2.58 8.39 7.89
N ALA A 94 3.29 8.78 8.95
CA ALA A 94 4.57 9.45 8.84
C ALA A 94 5.64 8.53 8.21
N ILE A 95 5.65 7.25 8.56
CA ILE A 95 6.53 6.25 7.93
C ILE A 95 6.19 6.11 6.44
N LEU A 96 4.91 6.06 6.09
CA LEU A 96 4.45 5.99 4.70
C LEU A 96 4.84 7.26 3.92
N ALA A 97 4.67 8.43 4.51
CA ALA A 97 5.11 9.70 3.92
C ALA A 97 6.64 9.72 3.71
N LEU A 98 7.42 9.25 4.70
CA LEU A 98 8.87 9.13 4.57
C LEU A 98 9.26 8.15 3.45
N ALA A 99 8.61 6.99 3.38
CA ALA A 99 8.81 6.02 2.31
C ALA A 99 8.56 6.64 0.92
N THR A 100 7.47 7.40 0.80
CA THR A 100 7.10 8.09 -0.45
C THR A 100 8.17 9.09 -0.88
N VAL A 101 8.57 10.01 0.01
CA VAL A 101 9.52 11.05 -0.36
C VAL A 101 10.96 10.53 -0.52
N ALA A 102 11.30 9.40 0.12
CA ALA A 102 12.60 8.74 -0.05
C ALA A 102 12.82 8.25 -1.48
N CYS A 103 11.76 8.07 -2.27
CA CYS A 103 11.87 7.74 -3.69
C CYS A 103 12.64 8.83 -4.48
N ALA A 104 12.54 10.10 -4.11
CA ALA A 104 13.19 11.19 -4.81
C ALA A 104 14.73 11.14 -4.74
N PRO A 105 15.38 11.10 -3.57
CA PRO A 105 16.83 10.97 -3.49
C PRO A 105 17.34 9.63 -4.05
N LEU A 106 16.59 8.53 -3.91
CA LEU A 106 16.93 7.23 -4.49
C LEU A 106 16.92 7.27 -6.02
N LEU A 107 15.90 7.88 -6.62
CA LEU A 107 15.78 8.02 -8.07
C LEU A 107 16.89 8.94 -8.63
N ALA A 108 17.20 10.05 -7.95
CA ALA A 108 18.31 10.91 -8.31
C ALA A 108 19.66 10.19 -8.20
N ALA A 109 19.84 9.37 -7.16
CA ALA A 109 21.05 8.56 -6.99
C ALA A 109 21.19 7.50 -8.09
N LEU A 110 20.10 6.89 -8.54
CA LEU A 110 20.05 5.98 -9.69
C LEU A 110 20.40 6.68 -10.99
N ALA A 111 19.85 7.87 -11.24
CA ALA A 111 20.17 8.67 -12.41
C ALA A 111 21.70 9.00 -12.46
N ARG A 112 22.27 9.42 -11.33
CA ARG A 112 23.73 9.66 -11.21
C ARG A 112 24.56 8.38 -11.42
N ALA A 113 24.11 7.24 -10.91
CA ALA A 113 24.81 5.97 -11.11
C ALA A 113 24.89 5.58 -12.60
N ARG A 114 23.98 6.12 -13.42
CA ARG A 114 23.93 5.97 -14.88
C ARG A 114 24.60 7.11 -15.66
N GLY A 115 25.34 7.98 -14.98
CA GLY A 115 26.07 9.07 -15.62
C GLY A 115 25.26 10.32 -15.93
N VAL A 116 24.02 10.44 -15.41
CA VAL A 116 23.23 11.68 -15.55
C VAL A 116 23.85 12.78 -14.69
N ALA A 117 24.01 13.98 -15.26
CA ALA A 117 24.55 15.15 -14.55
C ALA A 117 23.77 15.47 -13.27
N GLY A 118 24.47 15.98 -12.25
CA GLY A 118 23.93 16.11 -10.89
C GLY A 118 22.66 16.95 -10.79
N ASP A 119 22.60 18.10 -11.47
CA ASP A 119 21.43 18.97 -11.50
C ASP A 119 20.23 18.35 -12.22
N LEU A 120 20.48 17.62 -13.30
CA LEU A 120 19.44 16.88 -14.02
C LEU A 120 18.97 15.67 -13.20
N ALA A 121 19.86 14.96 -12.52
CA ALA A 121 19.52 13.88 -11.64
C ALA A 121 18.59 14.35 -10.48
N ASP A 122 18.88 15.53 -9.91
CA ASP A 122 18.01 16.13 -8.89
C ASP A 122 16.63 16.47 -9.43
N ARG A 123 16.52 17.04 -10.63
CA ARG A 123 15.23 17.29 -11.29
C ARG A 123 14.43 16.01 -11.51
N ILE A 124 15.09 14.91 -11.92
CA ILE A 124 14.47 13.58 -12.06
C ILE A 124 13.90 13.13 -10.71
N GLY A 125 14.68 13.31 -9.61
CA GLY A 125 14.20 13.02 -8.26
C GLY A 125 12.99 13.86 -7.86
N VAL A 126 13.00 15.16 -8.16
CA VAL A 126 11.86 16.06 -7.83
C VAL A 126 10.58 15.66 -8.57
N VAL A 127 10.64 15.13 -9.78
CA VAL A 127 9.45 14.60 -10.48
C VAL A 127 8.75 13.53 -9.65
N ALA A 128 9.48 12.66 -8.95
CA ALA A 128 8.89 11.64 -8.11
C ALA A 128 8.04 12.24 -6.97
N LEU A 129 8.40 13.40 -6.41
CA LEU A 129 7.66 14.06 -5.32
C LEU A 129 6.27 14.54 -5.74
N VAL A 130 6.04 14.76 -7.02
CA VAL A 130 4.76 15.22 -7.58
C VAL A 130 4.11 14.18 -8.49
N TYR A 131 4.71 12.99 -8.62
CA TYR A 131 4.15 11.92 -9.44
C TYR A 131 2.87 11.36 -8.81
N PRO A 132 1.68 11.55 -9.46
CA PRO A 132 0.40 11.32 -8.81
C PRO A 132 0.21 9.90 -8.26
N PRO A 133 0.57 8.81 -8.96
CA PRO A 133 0.43 7.47 -8.41
C PRO A 133 1.26 7.22 -7.16
N LEU A 134 2.49 7.75 -7.08
CA LEU A 134 3.34 7.61 -5.90
C LEU A 134 2.80 8.41 -4.72
N VAL A 135 2.38 9.65 -4.96
CA VAL A 135 1.77 10.50 -3.93
C VAL A 135 0.47 9.86 -3.43
N ALA A 136 -0.31 9.24 -4.34
CA ALA A 136 -1.54 8.53 -4.00
C ALA A 136 -1.30 7.39 -3.01
N VAL A 137 -0.35 6.54 -3.30
CA VAL A 137 0.03 5.44 -2.40
C VAL A 137 0.53 5.97 -1.06
N GLY A 138 1.29 7.07 -1.07
CA GLY A 138 1.90 7.65 0.13
C GLY A 138 0.97 8.48 1.00
N PHE A 139 -0.18 8.92 0.48
CA PHE A 139 -1.15 9.75 1.19
C PHE A 139 -2.46 9.01 1.50
N GLY A 140 -2.64 7.84 0.93
CA GLY A 140 -3.80 6.98 1.14
C GLY A 140 -3.86 6.33 2.53
N GLU A 141 -4.57 5.23 2.61
CA GLU A 141 -4.55 4.34 3.77
C GLU A 141 -3.18 3.68 3.91
N PHE A 142 -2.73 3.44 5.15
CA PHE A 142 -1.51 2.67 5.36
C PHE A 142 -1.73 1.24 4.86
N ARG A 143 -0.82 0.81 4.01
CA ARG A 143 -0.72 -0.56 3.50
C ARG A 143 0.75 -0.93 3.37
N ASP A 144 1.05 -2.20 3.58
CA ASP A 144 2.40 -2.78 3.43
C ASP A 144 3.05 -2.45 2.09
N LEU A 145 2.30 -2.57 0.99
CA LEU A 145 2.76 -2.22 -0.36
C LEU A 145 3.23 -0.76 -0.51
N GLY A 146 2.77 0.15 0.35
CA GLY A 146 3.27 1.53 0.33
C GLY A 146 4.77 1.67 0.63
N LEU A 147 5.35 0.66 1.25
CA LEU A 147 6.80 0.60 1.51
C LEU A 147 7.61 0.07 0.32
N LEU A 148 6.96 -0.58 -0.65
CA LEU A 148 7.63 -1.20 -1.81
C LEU A 148 8.43 -0.20 -2.67
N PRO A 149 7.92 0.98 -3.06
CA PRO A 149 8.62 1.85 -3.99
C PRO A 149 10.04 2.23 -3.55
N PRO A 150 10.30 2.75 -2.34
CA PRO A 150 11.66 3.07 -1.92
C PRO A 150 12.53 1.83 -1.74
N LEU A 151 11.98 0.71 -1.27
CA LEU A 151 12.73 -0.54 -1.09
C LEU A 151 13.20 -1.12 -2.43
N ALA A 152 12.33 -1.13 -3.44
CA ALA A 152 12.65 -1.60 -4.79
C ALA A 152 13.66 -0.65 -5.50
N LEU A 153 13.48 0.68 -5.37
CA LEU A 153 14.46 1.64 -5.86
C LEU A 153 15.82 1.47 -5.17
N GLY A 154 15.85 1.23 -3.87
CA GLY A 154 17.04 0.96 -3.09
C GLY A 154 17.72 -0.34 -3.53
N TRP A 155 16.96 -1.43 -3.73
CA TRP A 155 17.45 -2.71 -4.24
C TRP A 155 18.09 -2.56 -5.62
N TRP A 156 17.42 -1.83 -6.53
CA TRP A 156 17.97 -1.57 -7.86
C TRP A 156 19.22 -0.69 -7.81
N LEU A 157 19.26 0.32 -6.94
CA LEU A 157 20.44 1.15 -6.73
C LEU A 157 21.62 0.33 -6.19
N ALA A 158 21.36 -0.59 -5.26
CA ALA A 158 22.37 -1.50 -4.73
C ALA A 158 22.93 -2.41 -5.83
N LEU A 159 22.10 -2.89 -6.74
CA LEU A 159 22.49 -3.67 -7.91
C LEU A 159 23.40 -2.86 -8.85
N GLU A 160 23.01 -1.63 -9.21
CA GLU A 160 23.79 -0.76 -10.09
C GLU A 160 25.16 -0.39 -9.47
N ARG A 161 25.20 -0.19 -8.17
CA ARG A 161 26.43 0.13 -7.42
C ARG A 161 27.24 -1.07 -6.99
N ARG A 162 26.76 -2.29 -7.25
CA ARG A 162 27.38 -3.54 -6.78
C ARG A 162 27.57 -3.56 -5.26
N ALA A 163 26.62 -2.97 -4.52
CA ALA A 163 26.61 -2.95 -3.06
C ALA A 163 25.90 -4.20 -2.53
N TRP A 164 26.56 -5.35 -2.65
CA TRP A 164 25.95 -6.68 -2.49
C TRP A 164 25.31 -6.90 -1.12
N GLY A 165 25.91 -6.41 -0.03
CA GLY A 165 25.33 -6.51 1.32
C GLY A 165 23.99 -5.79 1.44
N TRP A 166 23.88 -4.55 0.89
CA TRP A 166 22.64 -3.80 0.84
C TRP A 166 21.63 -4.46 -0.07
N LEU A 167 22.07 -5.00 -1.20
CA LEU A 167 21.18 -5.73 -2.11
C LEU A 167 20.57 -6.95 -1.43
N ALA A 168 21.38 -7.75 -0.72
CA ALA A 168 20.88 -8.92 0.01
C ALA A 168 19.90 -8.53 1.12
N LEU A 169 20.23 -7.50 1.92
CA LEU A 169 19.34 -7.01 2.98
C LEU A 169 17.99 -6.56 2.42
N LEU A 170 18.02 -5.74 1.35
CA LEU A 170 16.79 -5.23 0.73
C LEU A 170 16.00 -6.36 0.04
N ALA A 171 16.67 -7.38 -0.52
CA ALA A 171 15.99 -8.55 -1.07
C ALA A 171 15.26 -9.34 0.02
N VAL A 172 15.84 -9.51 1.22
CA VAL A 172 15.19 -10.15 2.37
C VAL A 172 13.96 -9.35 2.82
N ILE A 173 14.10 -8.02 2.93
CA ILE A 173 12.98 -7.15 3.31
C ILE A 173 11.85 -7.23 2.27
N LEU A 174 12.17 -7.16 0.98
CA LEU A 174 11.20 -7.28 -0.11
C LEU A 174 10.50 -8.65 -0.11
N ALA A 175 11.24 -9.75 0.10
CA ALA A 175 10.67 -11.09 0.19
C ALA A 175 9.76 -11.31 1.41
N GLY A 176 9.85 -10.46 2.44
CA GLY A 176 8.96 -10.46 3.59
C GLY A 176 7.88 -9.38 3.55
N LEU A 177 7.77 -8.61 2.46
CA LEU A 177 6.84 -7.49 2.40
C LEU A 177 5.42 -7.93 2.04
N ARG A 178 5.28 -8.78 1.00
CA ARG A 178 4.01 -9.36 0.56
C ARG A 178 4.25 -10.47 -0.48
N GLU A 179 3.29 -11.39 -0.62
CA GLU A 179 3.36 -12.48 -1.61
C GLU A 179 3.48 -12.00 -3.06
N ASP A 180 2.79 -10.92 -3.43
CA ASP A 180 2.91 -10.28 -4.75
C ASP A 180 4.35 -9.80 -5.00
N VAL A 181 5.00 -9.25 -3.98
CA VAL A 181 6.38 -8.77 -4.04
C VAL A 181 7.36 -9.94 -4.11
N CYS A 182 7.05 -11.08 -3.48
CA CYS A 182 7.83 -12.32 -3.65
C CYS A 182 7.85 -12.74 -5.13
N LEU A 183 6.69 -12.71 -5.80
CA LEU A 183 6.59 -13.04 -7.22
C LEU A 183 7.35 -12.02 -8.09
N GLU A 184 7.22 -10.74 -7.83
CA GLU A 184 7.97 -9.69 -8.55
C GLU A 184 9.49 -9.87 -8.38
N LEU A 185 9.94 -10.08 -7.14
CA LEU A 185 11.36 -10.30 -6.84
C LEU A 185 11.89 -11.55 -7.55
N ALA A 186 11.06 -12.60 -7.65
CA ALA A 186 11.39 -13.81 -8.38
C ALA A 186 11.55 -13.53 -9.89
N LEU A 187 10.57 -12.90 -10.51
CA LEU A 187 10.57 -12.65 -11.97
C LEU A 187 11.63 -11.63 -12.39
N ILE A 188 11.71 -10.50 -11.69
CA ILE A 188 12.67 -9.43 -11.98
C ILE A 188 14.07 -9.90 -11.65
N GLY A 189 14.25 -10.59 -10.51
CA GLY A 189 15.54 -11.18 -10.13
C GLY A 189 16.02 -12.18 -11.17
N ALA A 190 15.17 -13.08 -11.65
CA ALA A 190 15.52 -14.02 -12.73
C ALA A 190 15.92 -13.27 -14.02
N GLY A 191 15.17 -12.25 -14.42
CA GLY A 191 15.53 -11.41 -15.57
C GLY A 191 16.90 -10.73 -15.42
N VAL A 192 17.19 -10.18 -14.23
CA VAL A 192 18.52 -9.62 -13.90
C VAL A 192 19.61 -10.69 -13.97
N GLY A 193 19.32 -11.89 -13.45
CA GLY A 193 20.24 -13.04 -13.50
C GLY A 193 20.59 -13.45 -14.93
N VAL A 194 19.57 -13.59 -15.78
CA VAL A 194 19.73 -13.93 -17.21
C VAL A 194 20.56 -12.84 -17.94
N VAL A 195 20.24 -11.56 -17.74
CA VAL A 195 21.01 -10.45 -18.32
C VAL A 195 22.45 -10.46 -17.82
N GLY A 196 22.68 -10.79 -16.56
CA GLY A 196 24.01 -10.97 -15.98
C GLY A 196 24.79 -12.08 -16.67
N MET A 197 24.17 -13.24 -16.91
CA MET A 197 24.78 -14.35 -17.64
C MET A 197 25.14 -13.98 -19.08
N VAL A 198 24.19 -13.41 -19.83
CA VAL A 198 24.40 -13.00 -21.23
C VAL A 198 25.55 -11.97 -21.34
N ARG A 199 25.65 -11.07 -20.38
CA ARG A 199 26.71 -10.04 -20.33
C ARG A 199 28.00 -10.52 -19.65
N ARG A 200 28.07 -11.78 -19.25
CA ARG A 200 29.20 -12.37 -18.52
C ARG A 200 29.54 -11.63 -17.22
N ASP A 201 28.59 -10.98 -16.61
CA ASP A 201 28.67 -10.32 -15.29
C ASP A 201 28.22 -11.29 -14.20
N ARG A 202 29.17 -12.09 -13.68
CA ARG A 202 28.91 -13.10 -12.63
C ARG A 202 28.27 -12.49 -11.38
N GLY A 203 28.73 -11.30 -10.96
CA GLY A 203 28.19 -10.65 -9.77
C GLY A 203 26.70 -10.29 -9.95
N ARG A 204 26.33 -9.75 -11.11
CA ARG A 204 24.94 -9.45 -11.45
C ARG A 204 24.12 -10.73 -11.62
N ALA A 205 24.66 -11.77 -12.23
CA ALA A 205 23.98 -13.05 -12.39
C ALA A 205 23.64 -13.67 -11.02
N LEU A 206 24.63 -13.78 -10.13
CA LEU A 206 24.42 -14.32 -8.77
C LEU A 206 23.44 -13.48 -7.95
N ALA A 207 23.55 -12.15 -7.99
CA ALA A 207 22.63 -11.25 -7.29
C ALA A 207 21.19 -11.39 -7.80
N GLY A 208 21.01 -11.49 -9.12
CA GLY A 208 19.70 -11.67 -9.72
C GLY A 208 19.07 -13.01 -9.37
N PHE A 209 19.78 -14.11 -9.61
CA PHE A 209 19.27 -15.45 -9.29
C PHE A 209 19.11 -15.68 -7.78
N GLY A 210 20.02 -15.11 -6.95
CA GLY A 210 19.87 -15.14 -5.48
C GLY A 210 18.60 -14.44 -5.01
N SER A 211 18.29 -13.26 -5.57
CA SER A 211 17.05 -12.54 -5.27
C SER A 211 15.82 -13.32 -5.76
N ALA A 212 15.90 -13.92 -6.96
CA ALA A 212 14.83 -14.76 -7.48
C ALA A 212 14.56 -15.99 -6.60
N ALA A 213 15.62 -16.70 -6.21
CA ALA A 213 15.53 -17.85 -5.33
C ALA A 213 14.92 -17.48 -3.96
N LEU A 214 15.30 -16.32 -3.42
CA LEU A 214 14.75 -15.83 -2.16
C LEU A 214 13.26 -15.50 -2.28
N GLY A 215 12.83 -14.82 -3.35
CA GLY A 215 11.41 -14.54 -3.61
C GLY A 215 10.59 -15.84 -3.74
N LEU A 216 11.08 -16.81 -4.53
CA LEU A 216 10.44 -18.11 -4.67
C LEU A 216 10.40 -18.88 -3.35
N ALA A 217 11.49 -18.91 -2.58
CA ALA A 217 11.54 -19.61 -1.30
C ALA A 217 10.56 -18.99 -0.29
N SER A 218 10.51 -17.64 -0.19
CA SER A 218 9.59 -16.95 0.72
C SER A 218 8.13 -17.21 0.32
N GLY A 219 7.78 -17.09 -0.96
CA GLY A 219 6.44 -17.42 -1.47
C GLY A 219 6.08 -18.89 -1.26
N ALA A 220 7.03 -19.82 -1.43
CA ALA A 220 6.82 -21.23 -1.17
C ALA A 220 6.61 -21.52 0.32
N VAL A 221 7.38 -20.90 1.21
CA VAL A 221 7.16 -21.00 2.67
C VAL A 221 5.75 -20.57 3.02
N TYR A 222 5.31 -19.43 2.48
CA TYR A 222 3.94 -18.96 2.69
C TYR A 222 2.90 -19.96 2.17
N ALA A 223 2.97 -20.34 0.89
CA ALA A 223 1.96 -21.18 0.24
C ALA A 223 1.92 -22.62 0.74
N LEU A 224 3.09 -23.22 1.04
CA LEU A 224 3.21 -24.65 1.35
C LEU A 224 3.33 -24.95 2.84
N ILE A 225 3.74 -23.97 3.65
CA ILE A 225 3.99 -24.20 5.07
C ILE A 225 3.01 -23.40 5.93
N VAL A 226 2.84 -22.11 5.66
CA VAL A 226 2.04 -21.21 6.51
C VAL A 226 0.55 -21.39 6.24
N LEU A 227 0.09 -21.20 5.01
CA LEU A 227 -1.33 -21.30 4.64
C LEU A 227 -1.98 -22.64 5.04
N PRO A 228 -1.37 -23.82 4.83
CA PRO A 228 -2.00 -25.06 5.24
C PRO A 228 -2.22 -25.21 6.75
N ARG A 229 -1.45 -24.46 7.57
CA ARG A 229 -1.58 -24.51 9.04
C ARG A 229 -2.62 -23.55 9.60
N ILE A 230 -2.90 -22.46 8.89
CA ILE A 230 -3.79 -21.38 9.38
C ILE A 230 -5.15 -21.39 8.70
N GLY A 231 -5.34 -22.26 7.72
CA GLY A 231 -6.58 -22.44 6.97
C GLY A 231 -6.48 -21.94 5.53
N PRO A 232 -7.45 -22.31 4.68
CA PRO A 232 -7.44 -21.95 3.27
C PRO A 232 -7.48 -20.43 3.11
N TRP A 233 -6.77 -19.97 2.09
CA TRP A 233 -6.91 -18.59 1.61
C TRP A 233 -8.39 -18.32 1.32
N PRO A 234 -8.96 -17.19 1.80
CA PRO A 234 -10.30 -16.80 1.39
C PRO A 234 -10.34 -16.75 -0.14
N PRO A 235 -11.41 -17.23 -0.78
CA PRO A 235 -11.49 -17.21 -2.23
C PRO A 235 -11.36 -15.77 -2.73
N SER A 236 -10.23 -15.47 -3.34
CA SER A 236 -9.98 -14.19 -3.99
C SER A 236 -10.64 -14.23 -5.37
N HIS A 237 -11.79 -13.59 -5.50
CA HIS A 237 -12.48 -13.45 -6.78
C HIS A 237 -11.82 -12.44 -7.73
N PHE A 238 -10.69 -11.85 -7.35
CA PHE A 238 -10.00 -10.83 -8.14
C PHE A 238 -9.50 -11.31 -9.50
N TYR A 239 -9.30 -12.62 -9.66
CA TYR A 239 -8.84 -13.24 -10.91
C TYR A 239 -9.85 -14.22 -11.50
N ASP A 240 -11.10 -14.12 -11.07
CA ASP A 240 -12.18 -14.95 -11.61
C ASP A 240 -12.92 -14.21 -12.73
N TYR A 241 -13.01 -14.90 -13.86
CA TYR A 241 -13.75 -14.46 -15.03
C TYR A 241 -14.72 -15.58 -15.47
N PRO A 242 -15.79 -15.28 -16.21
CA PRO A 242 -16.70 -16.33 -16.69
C PRO A 242 -16.02 -17.42 -17.52
N PHE A 243 -14.86 -17.11 -18.12
CA PHE A 243 -14.09 -18.03 -18.96
C PHE A 243 -12.84 -18.60 -18.27
N ALA A 244 -12.49 -18.13 -17.06
CA ALA A 244 -11.28 -18.58 -16.35
C ALA A 244 -11.42 -18.37 -14.84
N HIS A 245 -11.32 -19.41 -14.05
CA HIS A 245 -11.36 -19.35 -12.59
C HIS A 245 -9.95 -19.46 -12.01
N GLY A 246 -9.52 -18.40 -11.34
CA GLY A 246 -8.22 -18.26 -10.69
C GLY A 246 -7.04 -17.96 -11.63
N PRO A 247 -5.87 -17.61 -11.04
CA PRO A 247 -4.71 -17.13 -11.79
C PRO A 247 -4.19 -18.12 -12.85
N ALA A 248 -4.17 -19.41 -12.56
CA ALA A 248 -3.63 -20.43 -13.48
C ALA A 248 -4.48 -20.58 -14.74
N ALA A 249 -5.81 -20.54 -14.61
CA ALA A 249 -6.73 -20.60 -15.76
C ALA A 249 -6.63 -19.29 -16.57
N LEU A 250 -6.54 -18.15 -15.87
CA LEU A 250 -6.41 -16.83 -16.51
C LEU A 250 -5.13 -16.71 -17.34
N LEU A 251 -4.00 -17.26 -16.87
CA LEU A 251 -2.75 -17.28 -17.66
C LEU A 251 -2.84 -18.11 -18.94
N ARG A 252 -3.74 -19.10 -19.01
CA ARG A 252 -4.00 -19.90 -20.20
C ARG A 252 -5.05 -19.29 -21.12
N ALA A 253 -5.88 -18.39 -20.60
CA ALA A 253 -7.01 -17.80 -21.32
C ALA A 253 -6.66 -17.11 -22.64
N PRO A 254 -5.49 -16.45 -22.82
CA PRO A 254 -5.08 -15.91 -24.12
C PRO A 254 -5.03 -16.97 -25.23
N LEU A 255 -4.75 -18.23 -24.88
CA LEU A 255 -4.67 -19.34 -25.83
C LEU A 255 -5.99 -20.10 -25.97
N THR A 256 -6.76 -20.22 -24.88
CA THR A 256 -8.00 -21.03 -24.87
C THR A 256 -9.25 -20.20 -25.20
N HIS A 257 -9.27 -18.92 -24.83
CA HIS A 257 -10.41 -18.00 -24.99
C HIS A 257 -9.96 -16.60 -25.44
N PRO A 258 -9.23 -16.46 -26.58
CA PRO A 258 -8.54 -15.20 -26.94
C PRO A 258 -9.47 -13.99 -27.07
N LEU A 259 -10.67 -14.18 -27.64
CA LEU A 259 -11.63 -13.08 -27.80
C LEU A 259 -12.23 -12.63 -26.47
N ALA A 260 -12.65 -13.58 -25.63
CA ALA A 260 -13.21 -13.27 -24.32
C ALA A 260 -12.15 -12.61 -23.41
N PHE A 261 -10.92 -13.12 -23.43
CA PHE A 261 -9.78 -12.55 -22.72
C PHE A 261 -9.50 -11.13 -23.21
N GLY A 262 -9.40 -10.93 -24.54
CA GLY A 262 -9.17 -9.62 -25.12
C GLY A 262 -10.25 -8.61 -24.74
N ALA A 263 -11.53 -8.96 -24.84
CA ALA A 263 -12.65 -8.12 -24.45
C ALA A 263 -12.64 -7.78 -22.95
N ALA A 264 -12.24 -8.72 -22.08
CA ALA A 264 -12.17 -8.50 -20.65
C ALA A 264 -11.00 -7.59 -20.24
N ILE A 265 -9.86 -7.66 -20.93
CA ILE A 265 -8.64 -6.90 -20.57
C ILE A 265 -8.56 -5.55 -21.29
N LEU A 266 -8.99 -5.46 -22.53
CA LEU A 266 -8.93 -4.23 -23.33
C LEU A 266 -10.14 -3.32 -23.06
N THR A 267 -10.32 -2.91 -21.82
CA THR A 267 -11.40 -2.01 -21.39
C THR A 267 -10.94 -0.57 -21.32
N LEU A 268 -11.87 0.38 -21.50
CA LEU A 268 -11.58 1.81 -21.38
C LEU A 268 -10.99 2.15 -19.99
N GLY A 269 -11.50 1.53 -18.93
CA GLY A 269 -11.01 1.76 -17.57
C GLY A 269 -9.53 1.37 -17.39
N ARG A 270 -9.11 0.22 -17.95
CA ARG A 270 -7.69 -0.19 -17.90
C ARG A 270 -6.80 0.67 -18.77
N LEU A 271 -7.32 1.10 -19.95
CA LEU A 271 -6.59 2.05 -20.79
C LEU A 271 -6.41 3.39 -20.07
N THR A 272 -7.44 3.92 -19.44
CA THR A 272 -7.35 5.13 -18.61
C THR A 272 -6.33 4.98 -17.50
N TYR A 273 -6.34 3.85 -16.79
CA TYR A 273 -5.34 3.55 -15.75
C TYR A 273 -3.91 3.58 -16.29
N LEU A 274 -3.67 3.01 -17.48
CA LEU A 274 -2.34 3.09 -18.11
C LEU A 274 -1.99 4.54 -18.50
N LEU A 275 -2.94 5.32 -19.04
CA LEU A 275 -2.70 6.73 -19.33
C LEU A 275 -2.36 7.52 -18.05
N GLU A 276 -3.06 7.29 -16.96
CA GLU A 276 -2.78 7.90 -15.65
C GLU A 276 -1.39 7.52 -15.11
N ALA A 277 -0.90 6.32 -15.43
CA ALA A 277 0.45 5.91 -15.06
C ALA A 277 1.53 6.61 -15.92
N PHE A 278 1.34 6.69 -17.23
CA PHE A 278 2.39 7.09 -18.17
C PHE A 278 2.39 8.58 -18.56
N VAL A 279 1.21 9.19 -18.68
CA VAL A 279 1.09 10.60 -19.14
C VAL A 279 1.76 11.58 -18.19
N PRO A 280 1.67 11.46 -16.86
CA PRO A 280 2.38 12.35 -15.94
C PRO A 280 3.90 12.33 -16.12
N LEU A 281 4.46 11.22 -16.60
CA LEU A 281 5.88 11.08 -16.95
C LEU A 281 6.19 11.38 -18.43
N ALA A 282 5.27 12.09 -19.13
CA ALA A 282 5.40 12.48 -20.52
C ALA A 282 5.72 11.31 -21.49
N LEU A 283 5.23 10.09 -21.17
CA LEU A 283 5.48 8.84 -21.91
C LEU A 283 6.97 8.46 -22.02
N VAL A 284 7.86 9.17 -21.34
CA VAL A 284 9.32 8.95 -21.39
C VAL A 284 9.73 7.52 -20.98
N PRO A 285 9.07 6.84 -20.02
CA PRO A 285 9.43 5.46 -19.67
C PRO A 285 9.43 4.50 -20.87
N LEU A 286 8.56 4.73 -21.86
CA LEU A 286 8.46 3.89 -23.09
C LEU A 286 9.73 3.92 -23.95
N ARG A 287 10.61 4.89 -23.77
CA ARG A 287 11.89 4.97 -24.49
C ARG A 287 12.96 4.06 -23.89
N SER A 288 12.73 3.51 -22.70
CA SER A 288 13.68 2.66 -22.01
C SER A 288 13.28 1.19 -22.11
N ARG A 289 14.24 0.32 -22.46
CA ARG A 289 14.01 -1.14 -22.36
C ARG A 289 13.72 -1.62 -20.94
N LEU A 290 14.02 -0.80 -19.92
CA LEU A 290 13.71 -1.10 -18.53
C LEU A 290 12.20 -1.02 -18.22
N ILE A 291 11.40 -0.55 -19.17
CA ILE A 291 9.92 -0.65 -19.07
C ILE A 291 9.47 -2.10 -18.88
N ALA A 292 10.23 -3.08 -19.36
CA ALA A 292 9.95 -4.49 -19.16
C ALA A 292 9.89 -4.89 -17.68
N LEU A 293 10.56 -4.15 -16.78
CA LEU A 293 10.48 -4.39 -15.33
C LEU A 293 9.10 -4.12 -14.75
N CYS A 294 8.27 -3.31 -15.43
CA CYS A 294 6.91 -3.02 -14.98
C CYS A 294 5.94 -4.17 -15.28
N VAL A 295 6.32 -5.12 -16.16
CA VAL A 295 5.41 -6.15 -16.65
C VAL A 295 4.81 -7.01 -15.52
N PRO A 296 5.57 -7.50 -14.52
CA PRO A 296 5.00 -8.26 -13.43
C PRO A 296 3.94 -7.48 -12.64
N GLY A 297 4.27 -6.25 -12.21
CA GLY A 297 3.35 -5.40 -11.44
C GLY A 297 2.11 -4.99 -12.24
N PHE A 298 2.25 -4.60 -13.51
CA PHE A 298 1.10 -4.33 -14.37
C PHE A 298 0.28 -5.59 -14.64
N ALA A 299 0.89 -6.75 -14.79
CA ALA A 299 0.16 -8.00 -14.98
C ALA A 299 -0.71 -8.32 -13.76
N ILE A 300 -0.17 -8.23 -12.55
CA ILE A 300 -0.94 -8.45 -11.31
C ILE A 300 -2.14 -7.49 -11.27
N VAL A 301 -1.92 -6.20 -11.54
CA VAL A 301 -2.98 -5.18 -11.44
C VAL A 301 -4.00 -5.29 -12.57
N LEU A 302 -3.57 -5.35 -13.82
CA LEU A 302 -4.47 -5.26 -14.99
C LEU A 302 -5.21 -6.57 -15.28
N LEU A 303 -4.70 -7.73 -14.81
CA LEU A 303 -5.38 -9.00 -14.91
C LEU A 303 -6.46 -9.18 -13.83
N ALA A 304 -6.50 -8.33 -12.82
CA ALA A 304 -7.56 -8.39 -11.83
C ALA A 304 -8.92 -8.02 -12.41
N ASN A 305 -9.97 -8.74 -12.01
CA ASN A 305 -11.36 -8.50 -12.43
C ASN A 305 -12.01 -7.37 -11.62
N SER A 306 -11.43 -6.97 -10.50
CA SER A 306 -11.97 -5.91 -9.65
C SER A 306 -11.46 -4.53 -10.07
N GLY A 307 -12.37 -3.59 -10.32
CA GLY A 307 -12.06 -2.19 -10.58
C GLY A 307 -11.33 -1.49 -9.43
N LEU A 308 -11.41 -2.03 -8.22
CA LEU A 308 -10.66 -1.53 -7.06
C LEU A 308 -9.17 -1.73 -7.23
N VAL A 309 -8.72 -2.86 -7.80
CA VAL A 309 -7.30 -3.18 -7.95
C VAL A 309 -6.60 -2.24 -8.94
N TRP A 310 -7.25 -1.93 -10.07
CA TRP A 310 -6.72 -1.01 -11.10
C TRP A 310 -7.33 0.40 -11.04
N ARG A 311 -7.78 0.81 -9.85
CA ARG A 311 -8.14 2.22 -9.58
C ARG A 311 -6.90 2.99 -9.13
N MET A 312 -6.61 4.11 -9.80
CA MET A 312 -5.52 4.98 -9.38
C MET A 312 -5.79 5.51 -7.96
N GLY A 313 -4.76 5.50 -7.12
CA GLY A 313 -4.89 5.83 -5.69
C GLY A 313 -4.97 4.60 -4.78
N MET A 314 -5.25 3.41 -5.32
CA MET A 314 -5.13 2.18 -4.55
C MET A 314 -3.66 1.74 -4.44
N HIS A 315 -3.33 1.10 -3.32
CA HIS A 315 -1.98 0.67 -2.97
C HIS A 315 -1.35 -0.31 -3.97
N TYR A 316 -2.14 -1.01 -4.79
CA TYR A 316 -1.64 -1.93 -5.82
C TYR A 316 -0.77 -1.25 -6.90
N ALA A 317 -0.91 0.07 -7.08
CA ALA A 317 -0.03 0.82 -7.95
C ALA A 317 1.45 0.75 -7.51
N ALA A 318 1.71 0.50 -6.24
CA ALA A 318 3.07 0.34 -5.71
C ALA A 318 3.86 -0.78 -6.40
N LEU A 319 3.19 -1.81 -6.94
CA LEU A 319 3.82 -2.94 -7.64
C LEU A 319 4.57 -2.52 -8.91
N TRP A 320 4.12 -1.51 -9.62
CA TRP A 320 4.79 -1.07 -10.86
C TRP A 320 5.45 0.32 -10.76
N ILE A 321 5.12 1.16 -9.77
CA ILE A 321 5.65 2.52 -9.60
C ILE A 321 7.20 2.55 -9.60
N PRO A 322 7.93 1.76 -8.79
CA PRO A 322 9.38 1.87 -8.73
C PRO A 322 10.04 1.55 -10.07
N TRP A 323 9.51 0.56 -10.76
CA TRP A 323 10.02 0.12 -12.06
C TRP A 323 9.76 1.15 -13.16
N LEU A 324 8.60 1.81 -13.12
CA LEU A 324 8.28 2.88 -14.05
C LEU A 324 9.15 4.11 -13.83
N LEU A 325 9.45 4.45 -12.58
CA LEU A 325 10.39 5.54 -12.24
C LEU A 325 11.82 5.21 -12.67
N ILE A 326 12.26 3.96 -12.54
CA ILE A 326 13.56 3.50 -13.07
C ILE A 326 13.61 3.63 -14.60
N ALA A 327 12.54 3.20 -15.28
CA ALA A 327 12.41 3.34 -16.72
C ALA A 327 12.37 4.81 -17.17
N PHE A 328 11.71 5.68 -16.40
CA PHE A 328 11.70 7.13 -16.62
C PHE A 328 13.10 7.74 -16.53
N ALA A 329 13.82 7.48 -15.44
CA ALA A 329 15.19 7.99 -15.28
C ALA A 329 16.11 7.52 -16.40
N ALA A 330 16.00 6.25 -16.81
CA ALA A 330 16.75 5.70 -17.92
C ALA A 330 16.33 6.29 -19.28
N GLY A 331 15.04 6.52 -19.49
CA GLY A 331 14.50 7.15 -20.69
C GLY A 331 14.96 8.59 -20.87
N ILE A 332 14.97 9.38 -19.78
CA ILE A 332 15.50 10.77 -19.79
C ILE A 332 16.96 10.79 -20.25
N ALA A 333 17.78 9.84 -19.82
CA ALA A 333 19.19 9.78 -20.22
C ALA A 333 19.41 9.56 -21.72
N THR A 334 18.41 9.09 -22.46
CA THR A 334 18.49 8.87 -23.93
C THR A 334 18.04 10.05 -24.76
N LEU A 335 17.50 11.10 -24.16
CA LEU A 335 16.89 12.22 -24.87
C LEU A 335 17.93 13.28 -25.24
N ARG A 336 17.73 13.93 -26.41
CA ARG A 336 18.62 15.03 -26.86
C ARG A 336 18.48 16.30 -25.99
N VAL A 337 17.30 16.56 -25.44
CA VAL A 337 16.98 17.72 -24.59
C VAL A 337 16.34 17.28 -23.26
N PRO A 338 17.11 16.55 -22.41
CA PRO A 338 16.58 15.87 -21.25
C PRO A 338 15.97 16.83 -20.21
N ARG A 339 16.53 18.04 -20.03
CA ARG A 339 16.01 19.05 -19.10
C ARG A 339 14.59 19.48 -19.48
N ARG A 340 14.29 19.69 -20.78
CA ARG A 340 12.95 20.05 -21.25
C ARG A 340 11.94 18.95 -20.88
N TRP A 341 12.27 17.70 -21.17
CA TRP A 341 11.36 16.58 -20.92
C TRP A 341 11.14 16.33 -19.42
N THR A 342 12.17 16.52 -18.59
CA THR A 342 12.03 16.47 -17.13
C THR A 342 11.10 17.59 -16.63
N THR A 343 11.20 18.80 -17.20
CA THR A 343 10.27 19.90 -16.88
C THR A 343 8.85 19.59 -17.33
N VAL A 344 8.66 19.03 -18.54
CA VAL A 344 7.34 18.61 -19.03
C VAL A 344 6.74 17.55 -18.10
N ALA A 345 7.50 16.53 -17.74
CA ALA A 345 7.04 15.50 -16.81
C ALA A 345 6.67 16.08 -15.44
N PHE A 346 7.46 17.02 -14.91
CA PHE A 346 7.14 17.71 -13.66
C PHE A 346 5.81 18.48 -13.76
N VAL A 347 5.65 19.27 -14.81
CA VAL A 347 4.43 20.09 -15.02
C VAL A 347 3.21 19.19 -15.20
N LEU A 348 3.29 18.15 -16.05
CA LEU A 348 2.18 17.22 -16.26
C LEU A 348 1.83 16.48 -14.96
N SER A 349 2.83 16.01 -14.22
CA SER A 349 2.61 15.37 -12.92
C SER A 349 1.93 16.32 -11.93
N ALA A 350 2.39 17.55 -11.82
CA ALA A 350 1.80 18.56 -10.94
C ALA A 350 0.37 18.92 -11.35
N LEU A 351 0.10 19.09 -12.64
CA LEU A 351 -1.25 19.37 -13.15
C LEU A 351 -2.21 18.19 -12.86
N VAL A 352 -1.78 16.96 -13.14
CA VAL A 352 -2.60 15.78 -12.85
C VAL A 352 -2.83 15.63 -11.35
N LEU A 353 -1.81 15.87 -10.52
CA LEU A 353 -1.94 15.82 -9.08
C LEU A 353 -2.95 16.83 -8.54
N VAL A 354 -2.95 18.05 -9.05
CA VAL A 354 -3.82 19.13 -8.56
C VAL A 354 -5.24 19.05 -9.12
N PHE A 355 -5.40 18.78 -10.41
CA PHE A 355 -6.69 18.93 -11.08
C PHE A 355 -7.43 17.63 -11.38
N PHE A 356 -6.71 16.52 -11.58
CA PHE A 356 -7.30 15.27 -12.07
C PHE A 356 -7.07 14.10 -11.13
N SER A 357 -6.29 14.28 -10.07
CA SER A 357 -6.03 13.19 -9.14
C SER A 357 -7.22 12.97 -8.21
N PRO A 358 -7.56 11.70 -7.91
CA PRO A 358 -8.46 11.37 -6.81
C PRO A 358 -7.91 11.83 -5.46
N LEU A 359 -6.68 12.33 -5.45
CA LEU A 359 -5.96 12.89 -4.30
C LEU A 359 -6.18 14.38 -4.12
N HIS A 360 -7.14 14.97 -4.84
CA HIS A 360 -7.48 16.38 -4.59
C HIS A 360 -7.66 16.61 -3.08
N PRO A 361 -7.01 17.61 -2.48
CA PRO A 361 -7.06 17.85 -1.04
C PRO A 361 -8.46 17.81 -0.44
N ALA A 362 -9.47 18.27 -1.20
CA ALA A 362 -10.87 18.22 -0.78
C ALA A 362 -11.40 16.80 -0.50
N HIS A 363 -10.78 15.73 -1.01
CA HIS A 363 -11.18 14.36 -0.70
C HIS A 363 -10.60 13.86 0.62
N TYR A 364 -9.47 14.40 1.04
CA TYR A 364 -8.72 13.92 2.19
C TYR A 364 -8.77 14.86 3.39
N LEU A 365 -8.89 16.16 3.14
CA LEU A 365 -9.10 17.19 4.16
C LEU A 365 -10.60 17.42 4.35
N ARG A 366 -11.39 16.36 4.34
CA ARG A 366 -12.81 16.46 4.69
C ARG A 366 -12.90 16.87 6.15
N PRO A 367 -13.82 17.80 6.50
CA PRO A 367 -14.16 17.97 7.90
C PRO A 367 -14.59 16.61 8.46
N SER A 368 -14.10 16.28 9.64
CA SER A 368 -14.53 15.11 10.38
C SER A 368 -16.06 15.12 10.49
N TYR A 369 -16.60 13.92 10.63
CA TYR A 369 -18.03 13.77 10.96
C TYR A 369 -18.41 14.74 12.11
N PRO A 370 -19.50 15.53 11.98
CA PRO A 370 -19.82 16.62 12.93
C PRO A 370 -19.92 16.17 14.39
N ALA A 371 -20.26 14.89 14.63
CA ALA A 371 -20.38 14.30 15.96
C ALA A 371 -19.08 13.68 16.51
N LEU A 372 -17.90 14.09 16.04
CA LEU A 372 -16.65 13.54 16.55
C LEU A 372 -16.46 13.72 18.07
N ALA A 373 -16.88 14.86 18.62
CA ALA A 373 -16.87 15.09 20.06
C ALA A 373 -17.82 14.12 20.78
N ASP A 374 -19.01 13.88 20.22
CA ASP A 374 -19.98 12.95 20.74
C ASP A 374 -19.48 11.51 20.67
N ALA A 375 -18.79 11.14 19.56
CA ALA A 375 -18.16 9.84 19.42
C ALA A 375 -17.08 9.59 20.48
N ARG A 376 -16.23 10.59 20.75
CA ARG A 376 -15.22 10.51 21.82
C ARG A 376 -15.86 10.34 23.19
N THR A 377 -16.95 11.06 23.46
CA THR A 377 -17.70 10.96 24.72
C THR A 377 -18.36 9.59 24.88
N ALA A 378 -19.03 9.07 23.84
CA ALA A 378 -19.64 7.75 23.87
C ALA A 378 -18.60 6.63 24.01
N LEU A 379 -17.47 6.72 23.33
CA LEU A 379 -16.36 5.77 23.46
C LEU A 379 -15.70 5.79 24.85
N ALA A 380 -15.73 6.92 25.55
CA ALA A 380 -15.22 7.02 26.91
C ALA A 380 -16.06 6.21 27.93
N CYS A 381 -17.32 5.91 27.62
CA CYS A 381 -18.17 5.05 28.45
C CYS A 381 -17.83 3.57 28.33
N VAL A 382 -17.07 3.17 27.32
CA VAL A 382 -16.70 1.77 27.05
C VAL A 382 -15.35 1.47 27.69
N PRO A 383 -15.20 0.39 28.48
CA PRO A 383 -13.92 0.00 29.05
C PRO A 383 -12.84 -0.20 27.96
N PRO A 384 -11.56 0.16 28.22
CA PRO A 384 -10.51 0.09 27.21
C PRO A 384 -10.29 -1.31 26.62
N ASP A 385 -10.40 -2.33 27.47
CA ASP A 385 -10.10 -3.74 27.12
C ASP A 385 -11.33 -4.52 26.63
N ALA A 386 -12.49 -3.85 26.56
CA ALA A 386 -13.73 -4.48 26.10
C ALA A 386 -13.71 -4.74 24.60
N THR A 387 -14.42 -5.79 24.17
CA THR A 387 -14.68 -6.04 22.77
C THR A 387 -15.74 -5.05 22.26
N LEU A 388 -15.43 -4.31 21.22
CA LEU A 388 -16.19 -3.19 20.70
C LEU A 388 -16.32 -3.27 19.18
N ALA A 389 -17.51 -3.00 18.64
CA ALA A 389 -17.70 -2.70 17.23
C ALA A 389 -18.15 -1.24 17.03
N THR A 390 -17.60 -0.58 16.02
CA THR A 390 -17.90 0.82 15.72
C THR A 390 -17.76 1.13 14.23
N HIS A 391 -18.01 2.38 13.82
CA HIS A 391 -17.86 2.82 12.44
C HIS A 391 -16.41 2.71 11.96
N ASP A 392 -16.23 2.62 10.66
CA ASP A 392 -14.96 2.44 9.96
C ASP A 392 -13.88 3.45 10.40
N GLU A 393 -14.16 4.74 10.30
CA GLU A 393 -13.19 5.78 10.67
C GLU A 393 -12.91 5.80 12.18
N TRP A 394 -13.89 5.47 13.01
CA TRP A 394 -13.72 5.41 14.46
C TRP A 394 -12.93 4.18 14.87
N TYR A 395 -13.09 3.08 14.13
CA TYR A 395 -12.25 1.90 14.31
C TYR A 395 -10.78 2.26 14.09
N ALA A 396 -10.43 2.87 12.96
CA ALA A 396 -9.04 3.27 12.67
C ALA A 396 -8.46 4.17 13.78
N ALA A 397 -9.23 5.17 14.21
CA ALA A 397 -8.80 6.14 15.23
C ALA A 397 -8.61 5.50 16.63
N THR A 398 -9.33 4.43 16.93
CA THR A 398 -9.33 3.77 18.24
C THR A 398 -8.45 2.52 18.30
N ALA A 399 -8.17 1.89 17.17
CA ALA A 399 -7.43 0.62 17.06
C ALA A 399 -6.07 0.64 17.78
N ALA A 400 -5.36 1.77 17.77
CA ALA A 400 -4.06 1.90 18.45
C ALA A 400 -4.15 1.83 19.98
N ARG A 401 -5.33 2.05 20.56
CA ARG A 401 -5.55 2.08 22.02
C ARG A 401 -6.52 1.03 22.50
N ARG A 402 -7.26 0.40 21.59
CA ARG A 402 -8.27 -0.62 21.86
C ARG A 402 -8.00 -1.86 21.00
N PRO A 403 -7.24 -2.83 21.52
CA PRO A 403 -6.81 -3.99 20.71
C PRO A 403 -7.98 -4.89 20.27
N ARG A 404 -9.14 -4.78 20.92
CA ARG A 404 -10.33 -5.61 20.65
C ARG A 404 -11.47 -4.83 19.97
N VAL A 405 -11.12 -3.77 19.22
CA VAL A 405 -12.11 -3.05 18.40
C VAL A 405 -12.21 -3.70 17.02
N THR A 406 -13.41 -3.70 16.45
CA THR A 406 -13.71 -4.12 15.07
C THR A 406 -14.68 -3.14 14.40
N VAL A 407 -14.88 -3.31 13.11
CA VAL A 407 -15.85 -2.52 12.34
C VAL A 407 -17.25 -3.12 12.45
N LEU A 408 -18.26 -2.25 12.50
CA LEU A 408 -19.65 -2.63 12.31
C LEU A 408 -19.85 -3.10 10.87
N GLY A 409 -19.81 -4.41 10.67
CA GLY A 409 -20.10 -5.02 9.39
C GLY A 409 -21.59 -5.06 9.06
N GLU A 410 -21.92 -5.62 7.89
CA GLU A 410 -23.31 -5.75 7.42
C GLU A 410 -24.19 -6.58 8.35
N ASP A 411 -23.63 -7.45 9.17
CA ASP A 411 -24.37 -8.25 10.15
C ASP A 411 -23.81 -8.09 11.58
N PRO A 412 -24.22 -7.00 12.28
CA PRO A 412 -23.76 -6.73 13.64
C PRO A 412 -24.21 -7.79 14.66
N GLY A 413 -25.20 -8.62 14.33
CA GLY A 413 -25.70 -9.69 15.20
C GLY A 413 -24.73 -10.88 15.32
N THR A 414 -23.88 -11.09 14.31
CA THR A 414 -22.87 -12.16 14.31
C THR A 414 -21.58 -11.78 15.00
N LEU A 415 -21.37 -10.48 15.28
CA LEU A 415 -20.17 -10.01 15.95
C LEU A 415 -20.18 -10.45 17.43
N ASP A 416 -19.10 -11.12 17.84
CA ASP A 416 -18.89 -11.47 19.24
C ASP A 416 -18.25 -10.29 19.98
N VAL A 417 -19.05 -9.25 20.19
CA VAL A 417 -18.64 -8.02 20.89
C VAL A 417 -19.55 -7.72 22.06
N GLN A 418 -18.96 -7.13 23.11
CA GLN A 418 -19.68 -6.70 24.30
C GLN A 418 -20.35 -5.32 24.13
N TYR A 419 -19.76 -4.48 23.28
CA TYR A 419 -20.21 -3.10 23.10
C TYR A 419 -20.37 -2.76 21.62
N LEU A 420 -21.35 -1.87 21.36
CA LEU A 420 -21.49 -1.18 20.07
C LEU A 420 -21.44 0.33 20.32
N VAL A 421 -20.73 1.08 19.49
CA VAL A 421 -20.79 2.55 19.46
C VAL A 421 -21.22 3.01 18.09
N VAL A 422 -22.41 3.63 18.03
CA VAL A 422 -23.15 3.87 16.80
C VAL A 422 -23.66 5.30 16.73
N ALA A 423 -23.43 5.99 15.62
CA ALA A 423 -24.13 7.24 15.27
C ALA A 423 -25.32 6.93 14.39
N ARG A 424 -26.52 7.35 14.79
CA ARG A 424 -27.73 7.14 14.00
C ARG A 424 -27.77 7.93 12.70
N ASP A 425 -27.15 9.09 12.69
CA ASP A 425 -27.06 10.03 11.56
C ASP A 425 -25.76 9.87 10.75
N TYR A 426 -25.04 8.74 10.89
CA TYR A 426 -23.80 8.50 10.16
C TYR A 426 -24.05 8.54 8.64
N PRO A 427 -23.32 9.37 7.87
CA PRO A 427 -23.68 9.73 6.49
C PRO A 427 -23.27 8.69 5.45
N ASN A 428 -23.29 7.40 5.81
CA ASN A 428 -23.03 6.30 4.88
C ASN A 428 -24.33 5.62 4.51
N GLN A 429 -24.65 5.54 3.21
CA GLN A 429 -25.93 5.00 2.74
C GLN A 429 -26.10 3.52 3.10
N ASP A 430 -25.06 2.70 2.95
CA ASP A 430 -25.12 1.27 3.28
C ASP A 430 -25.33 1.08 4.78
N PHE A 431 -24.67 1.91 5.59
CA PHE A 431 -24.92 1.91 7.03
C PHE A 431 -26.38 2.22 7.35
N GLN A 432 -26.96 3.28 6.75
CA GLN A 432 -28.33 3.71 7.01
C GLN A 432 -29.37 2.69 6.54
N THR A 433 -29.14 2.03 5.40
CA THR A 433 -30.10 1.11 4.80
C THR A 433 -29.96 -0.34 5.23
N VAL A 434 -28.75 -0.78 5.60
CA VAL A 434 -28.46 -2.19 5.91
C VAL A 434 -28.11 -2.38 7.38
N VAL A 435 -27.13 -1.63 7.91
CA VAL A 435 -26.55 -1.87 9.24
C VAL A 435 -27.43 -1.32 10.35
N LEU A 436 -27.84 -0.05 10.27
CA LEU A 436 -28.63 0.62 11.31
C LEU A 436 -29.95 -0.10 11.62
N PRO A 437 -30.76 -0.56 10.65
CA PRO A 437 -31.99 -1.31 10.94
C PRO A 437 -31.73 -2.61 11.70
N LYS A 438 -30.58 -3.27 11.46
CA LYS A 438 -30.18 -4.48 12.19
C LYS A 438 -29.77 -4.17 13.63
N VAL A 439 -28.99 -3.09 13.84
CA VAL A 439 -28.65 -2.60 15.19
C VAL A 439 -29.92 -2.27 15.98
N GLU A 440 -30.85 -1.54 15.38
CA GLU A 440 -32.13 -1.19 16.04
C GLU A 440 -32.97 -2.42 16.37
N ARG A 441 -32.94 -3.45 15.54
CA ARG A 441 -33.60 -4.74 15.82
C ARG A 441 -32.97 -5.42 17.03
N LEU A 442 -31.62 -5.46 17.13
CA LEU A 442 -30.91 -6.03 18.27
C LEU A 442 -31.20 -5.27 19.57
N VAL A 443 -31.36 -3.96 19.50
CA VAL A 443 -31.76 -3.14 20.65
C VAL A 443 -33.22 -3.42 21.05
N ARG A 444 -34.13 -3.46 20.10
CA ARG A 444 -35.55 -3.77 20.36
C ARG A 444 -35.76 -5.18 20.92
N SER A 445 -34.99 -6.14 20.50
CA SER A 445 -35.02 -7.52 21.03
C SER A 445 -34.34 -7.68 22.40
N GLY A 446 -33.75 -6.60 22.95
CA GLY A 446 -33.11 -6.63 24.26
C GLY A 446 -31.72 -7.32 24.27
N VAL A 447 -31.13 -7.56 23.12
CA VAL A 447 -29.74 -8.11 23.02
C VAL A 447 -28.72 -7.05 23.43
N PHE A 448 -28.99 -5.80 23.04
CA PHE A 448 -28.17 -4.65 23.43
C PHE A 448 -29.01 -3.61 24.12
N HIS A 449 -28.47 -2.98 25.16
CA HIS A 449 -29.13 -1.90 25.91
C HIS A 449 -28.27 -0.62 25.81
N PRO A 450 -28.89 0.56 25.74
CA PRO A 450 -28.16 1.82 25.77
C PRO A 450 -27.40 1.94 27.10
N LEU A 451 -26.09 2.23 27.00
CA LEU A 451 -25.20 2.48 28.16
C LEU A 451 -25.06 3.98 28.40
N CYS A 452 -24.66 4.72 27.39
CA CYS A 452 -24.57 6.18 27.43
C CYS A 452 -24.85 6.79 26.07
N ARG A 453 -25.26 8.05 26.05
CA ARG A 453 -25.58 8.79 24.83
C ARG A 453 -24.91 10.16 24.85
N ALA A 454 -24.32 10.55 23.73
CA ALA A 454 -23.81 11.88 23.46
C ALA A 454 -24.30 12.33 22.09
N GLY A 455 -25.18 13.31 22.06
CA GLY A 455 -25.82 13.77 20.82
C GLY A 455 -26.49 12.64 20.03
N ALA A 456 -26.07 12.46 18.79
CA ALA A 456 -26.53 11.40 17.90
C ALA A 456 -25.85 10.05 18.14
N VAL A 457 -24.76 10.01 18.93
CA VAL A 457 -23.96 8.80 19.18
C VAL A 457 -24.42 8.10 20.44
N THR A 458 -24.60 6.79 20.36
CA THR A 458 -24.98 5.95 21.50
C THR A 458 -24.03 4.78 21.64
N ALA A 459 -23.51 4.58 22.85
CA ALA A 459 -22.84 3.35 23.24
C ALA A 459 -23.90 2.38 23.80
N TYR A 460 -23.85 1.14 23.35
CA TYR A 460 -24.69 0.04 23.80
C TYR A 460 -23.86 -1.04 24.44
N ILE A 461 -24.42 -1.71 25.45
CA ILE A 461 -23.84 -2.89 26.10
C ILE A 461 -24.69 -4.12 25.80
N ARG A 462 -24.05 -5.24 25.50
CA ARG A 462 -24.72 -6.52 25.34
C ARG A 462 -25.21 -7.03 26.68
N LYS A 463 -26.44 -7.47 26.75
CA LYS A 463 -26.97 -8.17 27.91
C LYS A 463 -26.17 -9.47 28.08
N GLU A 464 -25.55 -9.68 29.24
CA GLU A 464 -24.90 -10.96 29.54
C GLU A 464 -25.91 -12.09 29.32
N ARG A 465 -25.51 -13.13 28.58
CA ARG A 465 -26.27 -14.37 28.60
C ARG A 465 -26.18 -14.91 30.01
N VAL A 466 -27.23 -14.76 30.80
CA VAL A 466 -27.38 -15.48 32.07
C VAL A 466 -27.20 -16.95 31.73
N GLY A 467 -26.16 -17.57 32.29
CA GLY A 467 -25.54 -18.84 31.94
C GLY A 467 -26.52 -19.92 31.46
N SER A 468 -26.13 -20.54 30.36
CA SER A 468 -26.54 -21.90 30.02
C SER A 468 -25.39 -22.84 30.30
#